data_48c3e9789eceb9c5c3d9c70f7b00fc71
#
_entry.id   48c3e9789eceb9c5c3d9c70f7b00fc71
#
_cell.length_a   1.000
_cell.length_b   1.000
_cell.length_c   1.000
_cell.angle_alpha   90.00
_cell.angle_beta   90.00
_cell.angle_gamma   90.00
#
_symmetry.space_group_name_H-M   'P 1'
#
loop_
_entity.id
_entity.type
_entity.pdbx_description
1 polymer ?
#
loop_
_entity_poly.entity_id
_entity_poly.type
_entity_poly.pdbx_seq_one_letter_code
_entity_poly.pdbx_strand_id
1 'polypeptide(L)'
;MTLQLASDATYDAPAAPRSASPRFDPYHPFRRTLLTPEQVRTLSSLRPSRVVADTIWCWLWILVAWAAVATWTHLWVVALAIPVIGTRYYGLFIIGHDGLHRRLFPDRDHNDLFNDVFILGALGAITRINNRNHLRHHQHLATHDDPDRHRHACFNKSEIVEV
;
A
#
# COMPACT_ATOMS: atom_id res chain seq x y z
N MET A 1 -1.97 27.28 -30.56
CA MET A 1 -2.78 27.23 -29.33
C MET A 1 -1.99 26.41 -28.33
N THR A 2 -1.14 27.08 -27.57
CA THR A 2 -0.11 26.48 -26.72
C THR A 2 -0.73 26.25 -25.34
N LEU A 3 -0.95 25.00 -24.96
CA LEU A 3 -1.38 24.63 -23.62
C LEU A 3 -0.19 24.81 -22.68
N GLN A 4 -0.21 25.89 -21.92
CA GLN A 4 0.72 26.16 -20.84
C GLN A 4 0.27 25.31 -19.65
N LEU A 5 0.98 24.18 -19.43
CA LEU A 5 0.83 23.36 -18.24
C LEU A 5 1.25 24.22 -17.04
N ALA A 6 0.31 24.49 -16.16
CA ALA A 6 0.56 25.19 -14.91
C ALA A 6 1.57 24.37 -14.09
N SER A 7 2.78 24.91 -13.96
CA SER A 7 3.85 24.40 -13.13
C SER A 7 3.51 24.61 -11.65
N ASP A 8 3.81 23.58 -10.87
CA ASP A 8 4.24 23.64 -9.47
C ASP A 8 3.41 24.49 -8.49
N ALA A 9 2.25 23.97 -8.12
CA ALA A 9 1.77 24.24 -6.79
C ALA A 9 2.66 23.45 -5.80
N THR A 10 3.73 24.07 -5.33
CA THR A 10 4.42 23.63 -4.10
C THR A 10 3.39 23.63 -2.99
N TYR A 11 2.95 22.43 -2.59
CA TYR A 11 2.09 22.26 -1.44
C TYR A 11 2.93 22.56 -0.19
N ASP A 12 2.86 23.80 0.28
CA ASP A 12 3.27 24.16 1.63
C ASP A 12 2.32 23.46 2.58
N ALA A 13 2.77 22.36 3.15
CA ALA A 13 2.05 21.71 4.24
C ALA A 13 1.90 22.74 5.37
N PRO A 14 0.67 23.00 5.88
CA PRO A 14 0.50 23.89 7.00
C PRO A 14 1.41 23.43 8.14
N ALA A 15 2.24 24.34 8.66
CA ALA A 15 3.12 24.07 9.78
C ALA A 15 2.30 23.46 10.91
N ALA A 16 2.63 22.25 11.31
CA ALA A 16 1.94 21.57 12.41
C ALA A 16 1.98 22.47 13.65
N PRO A 17 0.87 22.66 14.37
CA PRO A 17 0.85 23.49 15.57
C PRO A 17 1.91 22.99 16.56
N ARG A 18 2.84 23.86 16.93
CA ARG A 18 4.03 23.56 17.76
C ARG A 18 3.70 23.25 19.24
N SER A 19 2.47 22.96 19.60
CA SER A 19 2.04 22.68 20.97
C SER A 19 1.42 21.30 21.17
N ALA A 20 1.81 20.31 20.37
CA ALA A 20 1.48 18.94 20.74
C ALA A 20 2.36 18.56 21.94
N SER A 21 1.75 18.35 23.11
CA SER A 21 2.37 17.65 24.23
C SER A 21 3.06 16.39 23.69
N PRO A 22 4.26 16.03 24.21
CA PRO A 22 4.96 14.84 23.72
C PRO A 22 4.01 13.66 23.78
N ARG A 23 3.66 13.09 22.60
CA ARG A 23 2.79 11.93 22.54
C ARG A 23 3.48 10.83 23.34
N PHE A 24 2.80 10.32 24.35
CA PHE A 24 3.29 9.21 25.12
C PHE A 24 3.52 8.03 24.17
N ASP A 25 4.77 7.70 23.93
CA ASP A 25 5.17 6.52 23.13
C ASP A 25 5.56 5.42 24.13
N PRO A 26 4.70 4.42 24.37
CA PRO A 26 4.98 3.33 25.30
C PRO A 26 6.18 2.48 24.87
N TYR A 27 6.58 2.55 23.61
CA TYR A 27 7.72 1.80 23.06
C TYR A 27 9.02 2.61 23.05
N HIS A 28 8.99 3.89 23.42
CA HIS A 28 10.18 4.77 23.43
C HIS A 28 11.37 4.18 24.21
N PRO A 29 11.19 3.59 25.42
CA PRO A 29 12.30 2.98 26.17
C PRO A 29 12.92 1.80 25.43
N PHE A 30 12.15 1.08 24.60
CA PHE A 30 12.58 -0.14 23.93
C PHE A 30 13.20 0.12 22.55
N ARG A 31 12.84 1.21 21.87
CA ARG A 31 13.32 1.50 20.49
C ARG A 31 14.84 1.61 20.38
N ARG A 32 15.52 2.07 21.44
CA ARG A 32 16.97 2.24 21.47
C ARG A 32 17.73 1.02 21.97
N THR A 33 17.04 0.09 22.61
CA THR A 33 17.65 -1.07 23.27
C THR A 33 17.44 -2.38 22.52
N LEU A 34 16.39 -2.48 21.68
CA LEU A 34 16.04 -3.71 20.97
C LEU A 34 16.91 -3.97 19.75
N LEU A 35 17.27 -2.92 19.00
CA LEU A 35 18.04 -3.04 17.77
C LEU A 35 19.17 -1.99 17.74
N THR A 36 20.35 -2.41 17.32
CA THR A 36 21.44 -1.47 17.04
C THR A 36 21.14 -0.69 15.76
N PRO A 37 21.71 0.54 15.58
CA PRO A 37 21.57 1.29 14.35
C PRO A 37 21.99 0.52 13.09
N GLU A 38 22.94 -0.37 13.22
CA GLU A 38 23.41 -1.22 12.13
C GLU A 38 22.39 -2.31 11.77
N GLN A 39 21.78 -2.94 12.76
CA GLN A 39 20.68 -3.89 12.56
C GLN A 39 19.48 -3.21 11.89
N VAL A 40 19.11 -2.01 12.32
CA VAL A 40 18.04 -1.22 11.69
C VAL A 40 18.38 -0.94 10.23
N ARG A 41 19.61 -0.51 9.93
CA ARG A 41 20.06 -0.24 8.55
C ARG A 41 19.98 -1.51 7.68
N THR A 42 20.46 -2.63 8.19
CA THR A 42 20.45 -3.93 7.48
C THR A 42 19.01 -4.40 7.21
N LEU A 43 18.15 -4.35 8.22
CA LEU A 43 16.74 -4.75 8.12
C LEU A 43 15.92 -3.80 7.23
N SER A 44 16.32 -2.53 7.16
CA SER A 44 15.67 -1.52 6.32
C SER A 44 16.19 -1.47 4.89
N SER A 45 17.16 -2.31 4.52
CA SER A 45 17.73 -2.33 3.17
C SER A 45 16.68 -2.76 2.14
N LEU A 46 16.59 -2.02 1.04
CA LEU A 46 15.72 -2.38 -0.08
C LEU A 46 16.31 -3.55 -0.86
N ARG A 47 15.44 -4.44 -1.34
CA ARG A 47 15.80 -5.59 -2.17
C ARG A 47 14.99 -5.63 -3.45
N PRO A 48 15.26 -4.75 -4.44
CA PRO A 48 14.46 -4.64 -5.65
C PRO A 48 14.34 -5.95 -6.44
N SER A 49 15.41 -6.75 -6.51
CA SER A 49 15.40 -8.05 -7.17
C SER A 49 14.37 -9.01 -6.56
N ARG A 50 14.22 -8.98 -5.24
CA ARG A 50 13.22 -9.77 -4.54
C ARG A 50 11.81 -9.30 -4.87
N VAL A 51 11.58 -7.99 -4.87
CA VAL A 51 10.29 -7.39 -5.25
C VAL A 51 9.87 -7.81 -6.66
N VAL A 52 10.79 -7.71 -7.62
CA VAL A 52 10.53 -8.15 -9.00
C VAL A 52 10.20 -9.64 -9.07
N ALA A 53 10.99 -10.48 -8.39
CA ALA A 53 10.76 -11.92 -8.38
C ALA A 53 9.40 -12.30 -7.75
N ASP A 54 9.04 -11.69 -6.62
CA ASP A 54 7.77 -11.95 -5.94
C ASP A 54 6.57 -11.45 -6.77
N THR A 55 6.71 -10.33 -7.49
CA THR A 55 5.70 -9.81 -8.43
C THR A 55 5.50 -10.78 -9.61
N ILE A 56 6.60 -11.22 -10.24
CA ILE A 56 6.55 -12.21 -11.33
C ILE A 56 5.90 -13.51 -10.85
N TRP A 57 6.24 -13.97 -9.65
CA TRP A 57 5.68 -15.18 -9.06
C TRP A 57 4.16 -15.06 -8.85
N CYS A 58 3.67 -13.93 -8.38
CA CYS A 58 2.23 -13.69 -8.23
C CYS A 58 1.53 -13.73 -9.60
N TRP A 59 2.05 -13.02 -10.60
CA TRP A 59 1.48 -13.01 -11.93
C TRP A 59 1.51 -14.36 -12.62
N LEU A 60 2.60 -15.11 -12.49
CA LEU A 60 2.72 -16.46 -13.06
C LEU A 60 1.57 -17.35 -12.59
N TRP A 61 1.29 -17.39 -11.28
CA TRP A 61 0.22 -18.21 -10.75
C TRP A 61 -1.17 -17.72 -11.13
N ILE A 62 -1.39 -16.43 -11.25
CA ILE A 62 -2.65 -15.87 -11.74
C ILE A 62 -2.87 -16.31 -13.19
N LEU A 63 -1.85 -16.18 -14.05
CA LEU A 63 -1.94 -16.56 -15.45
C LEU A 63 -2.11 -18.08 -15.63
N VAL A 64 -1.42 -18.90 -14.84
CA VAL A 64 -1.58 -20.35 -14.84
C VAL A 64 -3.00 -20.75 -14.44
N ALA A 65 -3.54 -20.10 -13.39
CA ALA A 65 -4.91 -20.38 -12.95
C ALA A 65 -5.95 -19.97 -14.00
N TRP A 66 -5.78 -18.81 -14.65
CA TRP A 66 -6.65 -18.39 -15.77
C TRP A 66 -6.55 -19.33 -16.96
N ALA A 67 -5.35 -19.74 -17.34
CA ALA A 67 -5.14 -20.69 -18.43
C ALA A 67 -5.79 -22.04 -18.11
N ALA A 68 -5.69 -22.51 -16.87
CA ALA A 68 -6.34 -23.75 -16.45
C ALA A 68 -7.87 -23.65 -16.56
N VAL A 69 -8.49 -22.57 -16.09
CA VAL A 69 -9.94 -22.35 -16.22
C VAL A 69 -10.37 -22.22 -17.67
N ALA A 70 -9.57 -21.55 -18.51
CA ALA A 70 -9.87 -21.41 -19.94
C ALA A 70 -9.80 -22.74 -20.71
N THR A 71 -8.91 -23.64 -20.25
CA THR A 71 -8.67 -24.93 -20.92
C THR A 71 -9.62 -26.02 -20.42
N TRP A 72 -9.86 -26.07 -19.12
CA TRP A 72 -10.68 -27.07 -18.44
C TRP A 72 -11.86 -26.43 -17.70
N THR A 73 -13.03 -26.45 -18.32
CA THR A 73 -14.24 -25.81 -17.82
C THR A 73 -14.95 -26.59 -16.70
N HIS A 74 -14.23 -27.44 -15.97
CA HIS A 74 -14.79 -28.20 -14.87
C HIS A 74 -14.92 -27.36 -13.60
N LEU A 75 -16.04 -27.52 -12.89
CA LEU A 75 -16.33 -26.74 -11.67
C LEU A 75 -15.22 -26.83 -10.61
N TRP A 76 -14.59 -27.98 -10.45
CA TRP A 76 -13.49 -28.17 -9.50
C TRP A 76 -12.24 -27.38 -9.87
N VAL A 77 -11.96 -27.16 -11.20
CA VAL A 77 -10.84 -26.30 -11.65
C VAL A 77 -11.10 -24.86 -11.26
N VAL A 78 -12.34 -24.38 -11.46
CA VAL A 78 -12.75 -23.03 -11.03
C VAL A 78 -12.63 -22.91 -9.51
N ALA A 79 -13.11 -23.90 -8.75
CA ALA A 79 -13.04 -23.90 -7.29
C ALA A 79 -11.61 -23.82 -6.75
N LEU A 80 -10.64 -24.45 -7.42
CA LEU A 80 -9.20 -24.36 -7.09
C LEU A 80 -8.56 -23.05 -7.57
N ALA A 81 -8.99 -22.51 -8.71
CA ALA A 81 -8.44 -21.26 -9.26
C ALA A 81 -8.79 -20.05 -8.37
N ILE A 82 -9.99 -20.00 -7.80
CA ILE A 82 -10.44 -18.89 -6.96
C ILE A 82 -9.45 -18.58 -5.81
N PRO A 83 -9.12 -19.52 -4.91
CA PRO A 83 -8.19 -19.24 -3.82
C PRO A 83 -6.76 -18.95 -4.32
N VAL A 84 -6.31 -19.58 -5.42
CA VAL A 84 -5.01 -19.28 -6.01
C VAL A 84 -4.97 -17.84 -6.49
N ILE A 85 -5.93 -17.42 -7.31
CA ILE A 85 -6.00 -16.05 -7.82
C ILE A 85 -6.13 -15.07 -6.65
N GLY A 86 -7.06 -15.32 -5.72
CA GLY A 86 -7.29 -14.42 -4.58
C GLY A 86 -6.06 -14.22 -3.70
N THR A 87 -5.33 -15.30 -3.38
CA THR A 87 -4.10 -15.19 -2.58
C THR A 87 -2.97 -14.47 -3.32
N ARG A 88 -2.87 -14.63 -4.64
CA ARG A 88 -1.85 -13.93 -5.45
C ARG A 88 -2.18 -12.45 -5.63
N TYR A 89 -3.46 -12.11 -5.86
CA TYR A 89 -3.89 -10.71 -5.86
C TYR A 89 -3.64 -10.03 -4.51
N TYR A 90 -3.91 -10.72 -3.42
CA TYR A 90 -3.58 -10.21 -2.09
C TYR A 90 -2.07 -10.02 -1.89
N GLY A 91 -1.25 -10.95 -2.42
CA GLY A 91 0.20 -10.79 -2.46
C GLY A 91 0.64 -9.54 -3.22
N LEU A 92 0.07 -9.28 -4.41
CA LEU A 92 0.31 -8.06 -5.18
C LEU A 92 -0.13 -6.81 -4.39
N PHE A 93 -1.28 -6.88 -3.71
CA PHE A 93 -1.75 -5.77 -2.86
C PHE A 93 -0.74 -5.42 -1.75
N ILE A 94 -0.16 -6.42 -1.07
CA ILE A 94 0.86 -6.19 -0.04
C ILE A 94 2.11 -5.53 -0.63
N ILE A 95 2.61 -6.03 -1.77
CA ILE A 95 3.75 -5.41 -2.46
C ILE A 95 3.40 -3.98 -2.90
N GLY A 96 2.19 -3.77 -3.44
CA GLY A 96 1.69 -2.46 -3.84
C GLY A 96 1.60 -1.47 -2.68
N HIS A 97 1.20 -1.94 -1.49
CA HIS A 97 1.19 -1.16 -0.26
C HIS A 97 2.60 -0.68 0.13
N ASP A 98 3.61 -1.55 0.05
CA ASP A 98 5.01 -1.16 0.26
C ASP A 98 5.47 -0.15 -0.81
N GLY A 99 4.94 -0.25 -2.03
CA GLY A 99 5.11 0.73 -3.09
C GLY A 99 4.55 2.11 -2.75
N LEU A 100 3.42 2.19 -2.03
CA LEU A 100 2.89 3.46 -1.52
C LEU A 100 3.86 4.12 -0.53
N HIS A 101 4.62 3.34 0.22
CA HIS A 101 5.69 3.82 1.10
C HIS A 101 7.02 4.05 0.37
N ARG A 102 7.07 3.85 -0.95
CA ARG A 102 8.28 3.94 -1.78
C ARG A 102 9.41 3.05 -1.28
N ARG A 103 9.06 1.81 -0.95
CA ARG A 103 9.97 0.82 -0.41
C ARG A 103 10.35 -0.30 -1.41
N LEU A 104 9.91 -0.21 -2.69
CA LEU A 104 10.23 -1.21 -3.71
C LEU A 104 11.60 -0.95 -4.34
N PHE A 105 11.88 0.32 -4.71
CA PHE A 105 13.11 0.73 -5.38
C PHE A 105 13.71 1.96 -4.70
N PRO A 106 15.06 2.15 -4.80
CA PRO A 106 15.72 3.35 -4.28
C PRO A 106 15.29 4.64 -4.99
N ASP A 107 15.09 4.55 -6.30
CA ASP A 107 14.60 5.65 -7.12
C ASP A 107 13.08 5.75 -7.04
N ARG A 108 12.58 6.98 -6.85
CA ARG A 108 11.16 7.26 -6.64
C ARG A 108 10.31 7.01 -7.89
N ASP A 109 10.82 7.47 -9.04
CA ASP A 109 10.06 7.38 -10.28
C ASP A 109 10.00 5.94 -10.76
N HIS A 110 11.09 5.19 -10.62
CA HIS A 110 11.10 3.75 -10.86
C HIS A 110 10.16 3.01 -9.91
N ASN A 111 10.11 3.40 -8.63
CA ASN A 111 9.17 2.80 -7.67
C ASN A 111 7.72 3.02 -8.10
N ASP A 112 7.35 4.28 -8.38
CA ASP A 112 5.98 4.66 -8.72
C ASP A 112 5.57 4.02 -10.07
N LEU A 113 6.45 4.05 -11.08
CA LEU A 113 6.20 3.41 -12.38
C LEU A 113 6.00 1.89 -12.27
N PHE A 114 6.91 1.21 -11.57
CA PHE A 114 6.81 -0.25 -11.39
C PHE A 114 5.52 -0.62 -10.65
N ASN A 115 5.22 0.10 -9.58
CA ASN A 115 4.02 -0.12 -8.78
C ASN A 115 2.74 0.11 -9.60
N ASP A 116 2.69 1.19 -10.39
CA ASP A 116 1.52 1.53 -11.21
C ASP A 116 1.31 0.53 -12.36
N VAL A 117 2.39 0.11 -13.03
CA VAL A 117 2.27 -0.76 -14.21
C VAL A 117 2.02 -2.22 -13.82
N PHE A 118 2.78 -2.73 -12.85
CA PHE A 118 2.80 -4.17 -12.57
C PHE A 118 1.98 -4.60 -11.36
N ILE A 119 1.51 -3.66 -10.53
CA ILE A 119 0.83 -3.99 -9.28
C ILE A 119 -0.48 -3.21 -9.16
N LEU A 120 -0.44 -1.93 -8.84
CA LEU A 120 -1.64 -1.14 -8.53
C LEU A 120 -2.54 -0.90 -9.74
N GLY A 121 -2.00 -0.74 -10.94
CA GLY A 121 -2.79 -0.58 -12.16
C GLY A 121 -3.69 -1.78 -12.42
N ALA A 122 -3.23 -2.99 -12.15
CA ALA A 122 -4.03 -4.20 -12.22
C ALA A 122 -5.12 -4.27 -11.14
N LEU A 123 -4.95 -3.53 -10.05
CA LEU A 123 -5.92 -3.39 -8.95
C LEU A 123 -6.82 -2.14 -9.11
N GLY A 124 -6.70 -1.41 -10.22
CA GLY A 124 -7.46 -0.18 -10.49
C GLY A 124 -7.01 1.03 -9.66
N ALA A 125 -5.76 1.05 -9.20
CA ALA A 125 -5.22 2.09 -8.34
C ALA A 125 -3.95 2.72 -8.93
N ILE A 126 -3.58 3.91 -8.46
CA ILE A 126 -2.40 4.68 -8.89
C ILE A 126 -1.62 5.11 -7.65
N THR A 127 -0.30 4.85 -7.66
CA THR A 127 0.60 5.12 -6.53
C THR A 127 0.51 6.57 -6.06
N ARG A 128 0.62 7.53 -6.96
CA ARG A 128 0.67 8.96 -6.63
C ARG A 128 -0.58 9.43 -5.87
N ILE A 129 -1.76 8.96 -6.27
CA ILE A 129 -3.03 9.32 -5.63
C ILE A 129 -3.17 8.61 -4.29
N ASN A 130 -2.92 7.30 -4.28
CA ASN A 130 -3.12 6.47 -3.08
C ASN A 130 -2.07 6.75 -2.01
N ASN A 131 -0.81 7.01 -2.38
CA ASN A 131 0.26 7.40 -1.45
C ASN A 131 -0.14 8.60 -0.60
N ARG A 132 -0.72 9.65 -1.20
CA ARG A 132 -1.13 10.85 -0.47
C ARG A 132 -2.19 10.55 0.58
N ASN A 133 -3.22 9.79 0.21
CA ASN A 133 -4.29 9.42 1.14
C ASN A 133 -3.78 8.46 2.22
N HIS A 134 -2.95 7.49 1.83
CA HIS A 134 -2.37 6.52 2.74
C HIS A 134 -1.43 7.14 3.78
N LEU A 135 -0.59 8.09 3.38
CA LEU A 135 0.26 8.82 4.33
C LEU A 135 -0.56 9.71 5.28
N ARG A 136 -1.65 10.32 4.80
CA ARG A 136 -2.58 11.05 5.67
C ARG A 136 -3.26 10.14 6.67
N HIS A 137 -3.68 8.93 6.24
CA HIS A 137 -4.20 7.91 7.15
C HIS A 137 -3.20 7.59 8.28
N HIS A 138 -1.92 7.33 7.94
CA HIS A 138 -0.89 7.08 8.97
C HIS A 138 -0.66 8.26 9.91
N GLN A 139 -0.78 9.50 9.42
CA GLN A 139 -0.60 10.71 10.25
C GLN A 139 -1.79 10.96 11.18
N HIS A 140 -2.99 10.58 10.75
CA HIS A 140 -4.25 10.89 11.44
C HIS A 140 -5.00 9.64 11.90
N LEU A 141 -4.31 8.51 11.99
CA LEU A 141 -4.88 7.21 12.34
C LEU A 141 -5.86 7.31 13.52
N ALA A 142 -7.07 6.82 13.31
CA ALA A 142 -8.17 6.80 14.28
C ALA A 142 -8.64 8.18 14.77
N THR A 143 -8.23 9.28 14.14
CA THR A 143 -8.72 10.62 14.42
C THR A 143 -9.86 11.02 13.47
N HIS A 144 -10.47 12.18 13.70
CA HIS A 144 -11.52 12.72 12.83
C HIS A 144 -11.02 13.03 11.40
N ASP A 145 -9.73 13.34 11.25
CA ASP A 145 -9.10 13.74 9.99
C ASP A 145 -8.53 12.54 9.20
N ASP A 146 -8.73 11.31 9.69
CA ASP A 146 -8.34 10.09 9.02
C ASP A 146 -9.20 9.88 7.77
N PRO A 147 -8.62 9.89 6.55
CA PRO A 147 -9.38 9.70 5.31
C PRO A 147 -10.05 8.32 5.21
N ASP A 148 -9.58 7.33 5.96
CA ASP A 148 -10.16 5.99 5.99
C ASP A 148 -11.16 5.78 7.15
N ARG A 149 -11.43 6.81 7.95
CA ARG A 149 -12.34 6.73 9.10
C ARG A 149 -13.73 6.23 8.73
N HIS A 150 -14.26 6.66 7.59
CA HIS A 150 -15.60 6.25 7.15
C HIS A 150 -15.71 4.75 6.88
N ARG A 151 -14.62 4.09 6.56
CA ARG A 151 -14.61 2.63 6.39
C ARG A 151 -14.73 1.88 7.71
N HIS A 152 -14.35 2.51 8.81
CA HIS A 152 -14.42 1.93 10.17
C HIS A 152 -15.67 2.37 10.95
N ALA A 153 -16.33 3.44 10.53
CA ALA A 153 -17.54 3.97 11.16
C ALA A 153 -18.75 3.02 11.06
N CYS A 154 -18.74 2.09 10.10
CA CYS A 154 -19.82 1.12 9.89
C CYS A 154 -20.01 0.11 11.04
N PHE A 155 -19.16 0.13 12.07
CA PHE A 155 -19.23 -0.79 13.21
C PHE A 155 -19.63 -0.11 14.52
N ASN A 156 -19.97 1.15 14.51
CA ASN A 156 -20.45 1.81 15.71
C ASN A 156 -21.93 1.46 15.92
N LYS A 157 -22.23 0.59 16.90
CA LYS A 157 -23.59 0.11 17.21
C LYS A 157 -24.62 1.22 17.41
N SER A 158 -24.20 2.44 17.76
CA SER A 158 -25.09 3.58 17.95
C SER A 158 -25.63 4.18 16.65
N GLU A 159 -24.95 3.98 15.51
CA GLU A 159 -25.39 4.48 14.20
C GLU A 159 -26.28 3.47 13.44
N ILE A 160 -26.33 2.20 13.86
CA ILE A 160 -27.19 1.18 13.26
C ILE A 160 -28.66 1.29 13.76
N VAL A 161 -28.90 2.06 14.81
CA VAL A 161 -30.24 2.18 15.45
C VAL A 161 -31.03 3.38 14.90
N GLU A 162 -30.44 4.25 14.10
CA GLU A 162 -31.10 5.45 13.53
C GLU A 162 -31.47 5.34 12.02
N VAL A 163 -31.57 4.13 11.47
CA VAL A 163 -32.09 3.91 10.09
C VAL A 163 -33.42 3.18 10.13
#